data_f8c96e00a50ad96b4ca9d26d2ce38a99
#
_entry.id   f8c96e00a50ad96b4ca9d26d2ce38a99
#
_cell.length_a   1.000
_cell.length_b   1.000
_cell.length_c   1.000
_cell.angle_alpha   90.00
_cell.angle_beta   90.00
_cell.angle_gamma   90.00
#
_symmetry.space_group_name_H-M   'P 1'
#
loop_
_entity.id
_entity.type
_entity.pdbx_description
1 polymer ?
#
loop_
_entity_poly.entity_id
_entity_poly.type
_entity_poly.pdbx_seq_one_letter_code
_entity_poly.pdbx_strand_id
1 'polypeptide(L)'
;MSGAPGLAKPAPAAAPKREATPASPINLFRALATLASGALFGFGLSYAGMIRPEVVLSFLRFQDWGLLLVMGGAVMVVVLVYQLAPRLMARPVLDDHFHRHPSSWNRDTALGAALFGVGWGLCGVCPGPAIAGLGTGNWDLLWALGGISLGALAHGLRAR
;
A
#
# COMPACT_ATOMS: atom_id res chain seq x y z
N MET A 1 -33.79 30.46 25.14
CA MET A 1 -32.91 30.79 24.03
C MET A 1 -31.49 30.59 24.53
N SER A 2 -30.92 29.43 24.33
CA SER A 2 -29.55 29.11 24.77
C SER A 2 -28.81 28.50 23.58
N GLY A 3 -27.80 29.25 23.08
CA GLY A 3 -26.98 28.90 21.94
C GLY A 3 -26.03 27.75 22.28
N ALA A 4 -26.04 26.69 21.49
CA ALA A 4 -25.07 25.62 21.56
C ALA A 4 -23.67 26.13 21.12
N PRO A 5 -22.59 25.84 21.88
CA PRO A 5 -21.25 26.19 21.43
C PRO A 5 -20.83 25.26 20.27
N GLY A 6 -20.47 25.89 19.16
CA GLY A 6 -19.99 25.19 17.95
C GLY A 6 -18.82 24.28 18.24
N LEU A 7 -18.95 23.01 17.80
CA LEU A 7 -17.84 22.09 17.75
C LEU A 7 -16.77 22.63 16.78
N ALA A 8 -15.73 23.20 17.36
CA ALA A 8 -14.53 23.56 16.61
C ALA A 8 -13.93 22.27 16.02
N LYS A 9 -13.85 22.20 14.68
CA LYS A 9 -13.19 21.13 13.94
C LYS A 9 -11.73 21.04 14.44
N PRO A 10 -11.27 19.89 14.95
CA PRO A 10 -9.89 19.78 15.39
C PRO A 10 -8.94 20.06 14.21
N ALA A 11 -7.99 20.96 14.44
CA ALA A 11 -6.97 21.30 13.45
C ALA A 11 -6.21 20.02 13.04
N PRO A 12 -5.85 19.87 11.75
CA PRO A 12 -5.07 18.73 11.31
C PRO A 12 -3.74 18.70 12.08
N ALA A 13 -3.48 17.58 12.76
CA ALA A 13 -2.23 17.38 13.48
C ALA A 13 -1.07 17.55 12.48
N ALA A 14 -0.18 18.50 12.78
CA ALA A 14 1.00 18.75 11.97
C ALA A 14 1.77 17.46 11.79
N ALA A 15 2.05 17.10 10.54
CA ALA A 15 2.85 15.93 10.21
C ALA A 15 4.21 16.02 10.93
N PRO A 16 4.67 14.96 11.61
CA PRO A 16 5.96 15.00 12.30
C PRO A 16 7.05 15.30 11.28
N LYS A 17 7.83 16.37 11.53
CA LYS A 17 9.03 16.67 10.74
C LYS A 17 9.94 15.45 10.79
N ARG A 18 10.16 14.81 9.64
CA ARG A 18 11.22 13.80 9.49
C ARG A 18 12.55 14.50 9.65
N GLU A 19 13.09 14.52 10.83
CA GLU A 19 14.49 14.85 11.01
C GLU A 19 15.32 13.75 10.36
N ALA A 20 16.16 14.15 9.41
CA ALA A 20 17.13 13.26 8.79
C ALA A 20 18.13 12.82 9.86
N THR A 21 17.90 11.67 10.45
CA THR A 21 18.80 11.08 11.45
C THR A 21 20.11 10.68 10.75
N PRO A 22 21.28 11.06 11.29
CA PRO A 22 22.57 10.69 10.70
C PRO A 22 22.72 9.17 10.64
N ALA A 23 23.45 8.69 9.63
CA ALA A 23 23.65 7.28 9.32
C ALA A 23 24.25 6.51 10.53
N SER A 24 23.36 5.90 11.32
CA SER A 24 23.73 4.99 12.41
C SER A 24 23.74 3.53 11.87
N PRO A 25 24.46 2.59 12.49
CA PRO A 25 24.44 1.18 12.09
C PRO A 25 23.03 0.56 12.07
N ILE A 26 22.12 1.11 12.87
CA ILE A 26 20.68 0.76 12.85
C ILE A 26 20.05 1.08 11.48
N ASN A 27 20.50 2.15 10.80
CA ASN A 27 19.97 2.51 9.48
C ASN A 27 20.39 1.52 8.39
N LEU A 28 21.60 0.96 8.48
CA LEU A 28 22.06 -0.08 7.55
C LEU A 28 21.23 -1.37 7.71
N PHE A 29 20.99 -1.79 8.93
CA PHE A 29 20.14 -2.96 9.22
C PHE A 29 18.70 -2.75 8.71
N ARG A 30 18.12 -1.57 8.93
CA ARG A 30 16.80 -1.20 8.40
C ARG A 30 16.79 -1.22 6.88
N ALA A 31 17.82 -0.67 6.23
CA ALA A 31 17.95 -0.67 4.77
C ALA A 31 18.04 -2.09 4.22
N LEU A 32 18.87 -2.95 4.82
CA LEU A 32 19.01 -4.36 4.43
C LEU A 32 17.72 -5.14 4.64
N ALA A 33 17.03 -4.94 5.77
CA ALA A 33 15.74 -5.58 6.04
C ALA A 33 14.67 -5.16 5.04
N THR A 34 14.63 -3.87 4.67
CA THR A 34 13.70 -3.34 3.66
C THR A 34 14.00 -3.90 2.28
N LEU A 35 15.29 -3.96 1.90
CA LEU A 35 15.71 -4.56 0.63
C LEU A 35 15.36 -6.04 0.56
N ALA A 36 15.67 -6.80 1.61
CA ALA A 36 15.35 -8.23 1.68
C ALA A 36 13.84 -8.48 1.60
N SER A 37 13.05 -7.69 2.34
CA SER A 37 11.58 -7.78 2.29
C SER A 37 11.03 -7.41 0.92
N GLY A 38 11.56 -6.37 0.29
CA GLY A 38 11.16 -5.95 -1.06
C GLY A 38 11.54 -6.99 -2.12
N ALA A 39 12.73 -7.59 -2.02
CA ALA A 39 13.17 -8.66 -2.92
C ALA A 39 12.30 -9.90 -2.78
N LEU A 40 12.00 -10.32 -1.54
CA LEU A 40 11.14 -11.47 -1.27
C LEU A 40 9.71 -11.22 -1.79
N PHE A 41 9.18 -10.01 -1.58
CA PHE A 41 7.88 -9.61 -2.08
C PHE A 41 7.84 -9.61 -3.62
N GLY A 42 8.83 -9.01 -4.27
CA GLY A 42 8.94 -8.98 -5.74
C GLY A 42 9.08 -10.38 -6.34
N PHE A 43 9.87 -11.24 -5.69
CA PHE A 43 9.97 -12.65 -6.08
C PHE A 43 8.62 -13.37 -5.96
N GLY A 44 7.90 -13.16 -4.86
CA GLY A 44 6.56 -13.73 -4.67
C GLY A 44 5.57 -13.28 -5.74
N LEU A 45 5.56 -12.00 -6.10
CA LEU A 45 4.71 -11.45 -7.17
C LEU A 45 5.06 -12.06 -8.54
N SER A 46 6.35 -12.23 -8.83
CA SER A 46 6.83 -12.84 -10.07
C SER A 46 6.44 -14.32 -10.15
N TYR A 47 6.64 -15.04 -9.07
CA TYR A 47 6.29 -16.47 -8.98
C TYR A 47 4.78 -16.70 -9.09
N ALA A 48 3.97 -15.84 -8.49
CA ALA A 48 2.51 -15.88 -8.58
C ALA A 48 1.96 -15.43 -9.95
N GLY A 49 2.81 -15.00 -10.90
CA GLY A 49 2.41 -14.51 -12.21
C GLY A 49 1.69 -13.16 -12.18
N MET A 50 1.63 -12.48 -11.04
CA MET A 50 0.92 -11.21 -10.87
C MET A 50 1.52 -10.02 -11.63
N ILE A 51 2.74 -10.19 -12.15
CA ILE A 51 3.40 -9.20 -13.03
C ILE A 51 2.83 -9.20 -14.45
N ARG A 52 1.97 -10.19 -14.79
CA ARG A 52 1.33 -10.31 -16.10
C ARG A 52 -0.10 -9.82 -16.03
N PRO A 53 -0.47 -8.76 -16.78
CA PRO A 53 -1.84 -8.24 -16.81
C PRO A 53 -2.87 -9.28 -17.21
N GLU A 54 -2.49 -10.25 -18.06
CA GLU A 54 -3.38 -11.30 -18.56
C GLU A 54 -3.92 -12.18 -17.43
N VAL A 55 -3.12 -12.45 -16.39
CA VAL A 55 -3.52 -13.23 -15.22
C VAL A 55 -4.62 -12.52 -14.44
N VAL A 56 -4.47 -11.20 -14.27
CA VAL A 56 -5.46 -10.37 -13.59
C VAL A 56 -6.74 -10.27 -14.42
N LEU A 57 -6.62 -10.09 -15.73
CA LEU A 57 -7.77 -10.02 -16.63
C LEU A 57 -8.53 -11.34 -16.70
N SER A 58 -7.84 -12.49 -16.71
CA SER A 58 -8.51 -13.81 -16.67
C SER A 58 -9.24 -14.04 -15.35
N PHE A 59 -8.69 -13.56 -14.23
CA PHE A 59 -9.40 -13.55 -12.96
C PHE A 59 -10.66 -12.68 -13.01
N LEU A 60 -10.59 -11.46 -13.54
CA LEU A 60 -11.75 -10.57 -13.70
C LEU A 60 -12.84 -11.15 -14.61
N ARG A 61 -12.45 -12.02 -15.55
CA ARG A 61 -13.37 -12.77 -16.41
C ARG A 61 -13.87 -14.07 -15.77
N PHE A 62 -13.55 -14.33 -14.50
CA PHE A 62 -13.90 -15.55 -13.77
C PHE A 62 -13.38 -16.85 -14.42
N GLN A 63 -12.29 -16.77 -15.17
CA GLN A 63 -11.67 -17.92 -15.84
C GLN A 63 -10.60 -18.59 -14.99
N ASP A 64 -9.98 -17.84 -14.07
CA ASP A 64 -8.93 -18.34 -13.16
C ASP A 64 -9.18 -17.82 -11.72
N TRP A 65 -9.26 -18.76 -10.78
CA TRP A 65 -9.45 -18.49 -9.36
C TRP A 65 -8.14 -18.47 -8.57
N GLY A 66 -7.01 -18.73 -9.23
CA GLY A 66 -5.70 -18.77 -8.59
C GLY A 66 -5.35 -17.44 -7.92
N LEU A 67 -5.68 -16.32 -8.56
CA LEU A 67 -5.47 -14.99 -8.01
C LEU A 67 -6.26 -14.76 -6.71
N LEU A 68 -7.48 -15.28 -6.61
CA LEU A 68 -8.30 -15.20 -5.38
C LEU A 68 -7.61 -15.91 -4.21
N LEU A 69 -7.05 -17.09 -4.46
CA LEU A 69 -6.31 -17.86 -3.45
C LEU A 69 -5.04 -17.12 -2.99
N VAL A 70 -4.31 -16.53 -3.92
CA VAL A 70 -3.10 -15.75 -3.60
C VAL A 70 -3.46 -14.51 -2.78
N MET A 71 -4.46 -13.75 -3.19
CA MET A 71 -4.92 -12.56 -2.46
C MET A 71 -5.52 -12.92 -1.09
N GLY A 72 -6.34 -13.98 -1.03
CA GLY A 72 -6.91 -14.48 0.21
C GLY A 72 -5.83 -14.96 1.18
N GLY A 73 -4.86 -15.70 0.69
CA GLY A 73 -3.69 -16.13 1.46
C GLY A 73 -2.88 -14.94 2.00
N ALA A 74 -2.62 -13.94 1.15
CA ALA A 74 -1.92 -12.72 1.57
C ALA A 74 -2.68 -11.97 2.68
N VAL A 75 -3.99 -11.80 2.52
CA VAL A 75 -4.83 -11.15 3.54
C VAL A 75 -4.80 -11.95 4.84
N MET A 76 -4.93 -13.28 4.77
CA MET A 76 -4.85 -14.15 5.94
C MET A 76 -3.52 -13.98 6.69
N VAL A 77 -2.39 -14.00 5.98
CA VAL A 77 -1.06 -13.81 6.58
C VAL A 77 -0.95 -12.44 7.23
N VAL A 78 -1.38 -11.38 6.53
CA VAL A 78 -1.36 -10.01 7.07
C VAL A 78 -2.21 -9.90 8.34
N VAL A 79 -3.43 -10.43 8.34
CA VAL A 79 -4.31 -10.40 9.51
C VAL A 79 -3.69 -11.17 10.67
N LEU A 80 -3.13 -12.35 10.42
CA LEU A 80 -2.45 -13.13 11.46
C LEU A 80 -1.25 -12.37 12.05
N VAL A 81 -0.40 -11.79 11.19
CA VAL A 81 0.75 -11.00 11.66
C VAL A 81 0.29 -9.78 12.45
N TYR A 82 -0.70 -9.03 11.98
CA TYR A 82 -1.21 -7.86 12.69
C TYR A 82 -1.85 -8.18 14.05
N GLN A 83 -2.46 -9.35 14.18
CA GLN A 83 -3.05 -9.78 15.46
C GLN A 83 -2.01 -10.41 16.39
N LEU A 84 -1.07 -11.17 15.83
CA LEU A 84 -0.12 -11.94 16.61
C LEU A 84 1.12 -11.14 17.02
N ALA A 85 1.63 -10.27 16.13
CA ALA A 85 2.84 -9.49 16.40
C ALA A 85 2.74 -8.64 17.70
N PRO A 86 1.67 -7.87 17.95
CA PRO A 86 1.54 -7.10 19.20
C PRO A 86 1.35 -7.97 20.46
N ARG A 87 0.94 -9.25 20.28
CA ARG A 87 0.75 -10.18 21.41
C ARG A 87 2.04 -10.92 21.77
N LEU A 88 2.87 -11.20 20.76
CA LEU A 88 4.12 -11.95 20.92
C LEU A 88 5.31 -11.03 21.20
N MET A 89 5.27 -9.79 20.72
CA MET A 89 6.36 -8.84 20.81
C MET A 89 5.91 -7.58 21.57
N ALA A 90 6.56 -7.28 22.68
CA ALA A 90 6.28 -6.07 23.46
C ALA A 90 6.70 -4.78 22.73
N ARG A 91 7.65 -4.88 21.78
CA ARG A 91 8.16 -3.77 20.97
C ARG A 91 8.42 -4.24 19.53
N PRO A 92 8.20 -3.39 18.51
CA PRO A 92 8.59 -3.71 17.14
C PRO A 92 10.11 -3.79 17.01
N VAL A 93 10.61 -4.67 16.15
CA VAL A 93 12.05 -4.91 15.94
C VAL A 93 12.78 -3.70 15.37
N LEU A 94 12.08 -2.86 14.62
CA LEU A 94 12.66 -1.74 13.85
C LEU A 94 12.21 -0.36 14.32
N ASP A 95 11.31 -0.27 15.31
CA ASP A 95 10.79 1.00 15.83
C ASP A 95 10.49 0.90 17.32
N ASP A 96 10.33 2.02 18.01
CA ASP A 96 10.08 2.06 19.45
C ASP A 96 8.63 1.75 19.81
N HIS A 97 7.68 1.99 18.88
CA HIS A 97 6.25 1.84 19.11
C HIS A 97 5.48 1.29 17.90
N PHE A 98 4.44 0.49 18.17
CA PHE A 98 3.48 0.09 17.15
C PHE A 98 2.58 1.29 16.79
N HIS A 99 2.83 1.93 15.66
CA HIS A 99 1.97 3.00 15.15
C HIS A 99 0.66 2.43 14.62
N ARG A 100 -0.41 2.62 15.36
CA ARG A 100 -1.76 2.35 14.86
C ARG A 100 -2.29 3.58 14.14
N HIS A 101 -2.44 3.48 12.84
CA HIS A 101 -3.10 4.55 12.07
C HIS A 101 -4.61 4.43 12.26
N PRO A 102 -5.30 5.45 12.81
CA PRO A 102 -6.76 5.42 12.90
C PRO A 102 -7.32 5.47 11.48
N SER A 103 -7.91 4.36 11.03
CA SER A 103 -8.64 4.37 9.75
C SER A 103 -10.00 5.02 9.98
N SER A 104 -10.23 6.18 9.38
CA SER A 104 -11.54 6.81 9.35
C SER A 104 -12.22 6.48 8.02
N TRP A 105 -13.43 5.93 8.11
CA TRP A 105 -14.28 5.76 6.94
C TRP A 105 -14.83 7.12 6.53
N ASN A 106 -14.28 7.71 5.48
CA ASN A 106 -14.67 9.01 4.97
C ASN A 106 -15.11 8.89 3.50
N ARG A 107 -15.94 9.84 3.04
CA ARG A 107 -16.37 9.93 1.64
C ARG A 107 -15.20 9.99 0.66
N ASP A 108 -14.12 10.69 1.02
CA ASP A 108 -12.92 10.80 0.21
C ASP A 108 -12.21 9.44 0.06
N THR A 109 -12.21 8.62 1.13
CA THR A 109 -11.69 7.24 1.09
C THR A 109 -12.53 6.36 0.18
N ALA A 110 -13.87 6.48 0.25
CA ALA A 110 -14.77 5.69 -0.59
C ALA A 110 -14.63 6.07 -2.07
N LEU A 111 -14.56 7.37 -2.38
CA LEU A 111 -14.33 7.86 -3.75
C LEU A 111 -12.96 7.44 -4.29
N GLY A 112 -11.92 7.55 -3.47
CA GLY A 112 -10.57 7.10 -3.84
C GLY A 112 -10.53 5.59 -4.13
N ALA A 113 -11.17 4.77 -3.29
CA ALA A 113 -11.27 3.34 -3.50
C ALA A 113 -12.05 2.98 -4.77
N ALA A 114 -13.15 3.69 -5.07
CA ALA A 114 -13.94 3.49 -6.29
C ALA A 114 -13.12 3.84 -7.55
N LEU A 115 -12.45 4.99 -7.56
CA LEU A 115 -11.59 5.42 -8.67
C LEU A 115 -10.43 4.45 -8.88
N PHE A 116 -9.79 4.02 -7.79
CA PHE A 116 -8.73 3.01 -7.86
C PHE A 116 -9.26 1.69 -8.42
N GLY A 117 -10.41 1.23 -7.94
CA GLY A 117 -11.03 -0.01 -8.41
C GLY A 117 -11.37 0.01 -9.89
N VAL A 118 -11.90 1.12 -10.41
CA VAL A 118 -12.16 1.29 -11.85
C VAL A 118 -10.84 1.28 -12.64
N GLY A 119 -9.83 2.03 -12.21
CA GLY A 119 -8.53 2.07 -12.87
C GLY A 119 -7.86 0.69 -12.88
N TRP A 120 -7.90 -0.02 -11.76
CA TRP A 120 -7.37 -1.38 -11.65
C TRP A 120 -8.12 -2.38 -12.55
N GLY A 121 -9.46 -2.28 -12.57
CA GLY A 121 -10.27 -3.15 -13.43
C GLY A 121 -10.02 -2.95 -14.92
N LEU A 122 -9.67 -1.72 -15.33
CA LEU A 122 -9.35 -1.41 -16.74
C LEU A 122 -7.91 -1.81 -17.12
N CYS A 123 -6.94 -1.56 -16.24
CA CYS A 123 -5.54 -1.82 -16.53
C CYS A 123 -5.10 -3.25 -16.19
N GLY A 124 -5.77 -3.91 -15.23
CA GLY A 124 -5.37 -5.23 -14.75
C GLY A 124 -4.03 -5.25 -14.01
N VAL A 125 -3.53 -4.09 -13.55
CA VAL A 125 -2.20 -3.98 -12.95
C VAL A 125 -2.26 -3.22 -11.63
N CYS A 126 -1.68 -3.81 -10.57
CA CYS A 126 -1.45 -3.13 -9.30
C CYS A 126 -0.11 -2.38 -9.29
N PRO A 127 0.07 -1.34 -8.45
CA PRO A 127 1.33 -0.58 -8.38
C PRO A 127 2.57 -1.43 -8.09
N GLY A 128 2.45 -2.42 -7.18
CA GLY A 128 3.55 -3.32 -6.85
C GLY A 128 4.02 -4.17 -8.03
N PRO A 129 3.13 -4.96 -8.64
CA PRO A 129 3.40 -5.69 -9.88
C PRO A 129 3.88 -4.81 -11.03
N ALA A 130 3.39 -3.57 -11.17
CA ALA A 130 3.86 -2.64 -12.18
C ALA A 130 5.36 -2.33 -12.00
N ILE A 131 5.79 -2.04 -10.77
CA ILE A 131 7.21 -1.79 -10.47
C ILE A 131 8.05 -3.06 -10.68
N ALA A 132 7.59 -4.21 -10.18
CA ALA A 132 8.30 -5.46 -10.32
C ALA A 132 8.43 -5.90 -11.80
N GLY A 133 7.38 -5.68 -12.59
CA GLY A 133 7.34 -6.02 -14.01
C GLY A 133 8.26 -5.18 -14.88
N LEU A 134 8.62 -3.96 -14.49
CA LEU A 134 9.67 -3.19 -15.17
C LEU A 134 11.02 -3.91 -15.13
N GLY A 135 11.31 -4.61 -14.04
CA GLY A 135 12.53 -5.42 -13.89
C GLY A 135 12.59 -6.60 -14.88
N THR A 136 11.47 -7.02 -15.46
CA THR A 136 11.40 -8.06 -16.48
C THR A 136 11.44 -7.51 -17.91
N GLY A 137 11.61 -6.20 -18.08
CA GLY A 137 11.71 -5.53 -19.39
C GLY A 137 10.36 -5.18 -20.03
N ASN A 138 9.25 -5.28 -19.29
CA ASN A 138 7.94 -4.87 -19.79
C ASN A 138 7.73 -3.35 -19.64
N TRP A 139 8.11 -2.60 -20.67
CA TRP A 139 8.07 -1.14 -20.67
C TRP A 139 6.65 -0.55 -20.76
N ASP A 140 5.66 -1.34 -21.17
CA ASP A 140 4.27 -0.91 -21.22
C ASP A 140 3.72 -0.54 -19.84
N LEU A 141 4.30 -1.10 -18.78
CA LEU A 141 3.96 -0.79 -17.40
C LEU A 141 4.33 0.64 -16.96
N LEU A 142 5.17 1.34 -17.73
CA LEU A 142 5.46 2.76 -17.49
C LEU A 142 4.21 3.63 -17.64
N TRP A 143 3.31 3.30 -18.55
CA TRP A 143 2.07 4.03 -18.72
C TRP A 143 1.17 3.88 -17.49
N ALA A 144 1.07 2.68 -16.95
CA ALA A 144 0.33 2.42 -15.71
C ALA A 144 0.93 3.18 -14.53
N LEU A 145 2.26 3.15 -14.37
CA LEU A 145 2.96 3.88 -13.31
C LEU A 145 2.83 5.39 -13.48
N GLY A 146 2.89 5.89 -14.72
CA GLY A 146 2.63 7.30 -15.04
C GLY A 146 1.23 7.74 -14.57
N GLY A 147 0.20 6.96 -14.89
CA GLY A 147 -1.16 7.21 -14.47
C GLY A 147 -1.32 7.20 -12.93
N ILE A 148 -0.74 6.21 -12.25
CA ILE A 148 -0.74 6.12 -10.78
C ILE A 148 -0.05 7.34 -10.15
N SER A 149 1.11 7.73 -10.69
CA SER A 149 1.88 8.88 -10.18
C SER A 149 1.13 10.19 -10.37
N LEU A 150 0.49 10.39 -11.53
CA LEU A 150 -0.34 11.57 -11.81
C LEU A 150 -1.56 11.62 -10.88
N GLY A 151 -2.23 10.48 -10.65
CA GLY A 151 -3.35 10.39 -9.72
C GLY A 151 -2.95 10.74 -8.28
N ALA A 152 -1.81 10.22 -7.82
CA ALA A 152 -1.26 10.52 -6.50
C ALA A 152 -0.88 12.00 -6.35
N LEU A 153 -0.26 12.59 -7.38
CA LEU A 153 0.07 14.03 -7.42
C LEU A 153 -1.19 14.89 -7.39
N ALA A 154 -2.19 14.59 -8.22
CA ALA A 154 -3.45 15.33 -8.26
C ALA A 154 -4.15 15.31 -6.90
N HIS A 155 -4.18 14.15 -6.24
CA HIS A 155 -4.74 14.04 -4.89
C HIS A 155 -3.91 14.83 -3.88
N GLY A 156 -2.59 14.75 -3.91
CA GLY A 156 -1.70 15.47 -3.00
C GLY A 156 -1.79 17.00 -3.15
N LEU A 157 -1.99 17.51 -4.36
CA LEU A 157 -2.18 18.93 -4.62
C LEU A 157 -3.55 19.43 -4.13
N ARG A 158 -4.59 18.58 -4.22
CA ARG A 158 -5.94 18.93 -3.75
C ARG A 158 -6.08 18.88 -2.23
N ALA A 159 -5.26 18.09 -1.55
CA ALA A 159 -5.26 17.93 -0.10
C ALA A 159 -4.48 19.03 0.65
N ARG A 160 -3.78 19.91 -0.08
CA ARG A 160 -3.11 21.11 0.46
C ARG A 160 -4.05 22.32 0.48
#